data_33937c2b53eb3f462b0f8a4cf46b7e87
#
_entry.id   33937c2b53eb3f462b0f8a4cf46b7e87
#
_cell.length_a   1.000
_cell.length_b   1.000
_cell.length_c   1.000
_cell.angle_alpha   90.00
_cell.angle_beta   90.00
_cell.angle_gamma   90.00
#
_symmetry.space_group_name_H-M   'P 1'
#
loop_
_entity.id
_entity.type
_entity.pdbx_description
1 polymer ?
#
loop_
_entity_poly.entity_id
_entity_poly.type
_entity_poly.pdbx_seq_one_letter_code
_entity_poly.pdbx_strand_id
1 'polypeptide(L)'
;MYKLLNRTDFINMENIREDLEYYIKKYNFDGIELIKFNESDNTSVKEYIKGYHMRFFPSWFELYTGNISALYEELKDKKYFKSLCGGEESKEELIDYYKKELEIAKELEVEYVVFHACNSKVTESLTYNFKYSDKEILDGVISLINDVFDNEKYNFKLLFENLWWPGLKLLNKEEVEYLFSKIKYKNIGLMLDTGHMINSNYHLKSSKEAVEYIKRNIDNLGEYKNYIYGMHLNYSLSGGYVRKSIEENRDKKIDIEDLMKRIYIHINSIDYHDPFEDEGIVDIIKSLPIKYLVYELIAKSDEELEDKILRQDRVLKKFKIF
;
A
#
# COMPACT_ATOMS: atom_id res chain seq x y z
N MET A 1 -19.66 1.37 -7.58
CA MET A 1 -18.42 1.59 -6.83
C MET A 1 -18.72 1.30 -5.37
N TYR A 2 -17.90 0.49 -4.70
CA TYR A 2 -17.99 0.23 -3.26
C TYR A 2 -17.23 1.29 -2.48
N LYS A 3 -17.79 1.78 -1.39
CA LYS A 3 -17.13 2.63 -0.40
C LYS A 3 -16.62 1.75 0.73
N LEU A 4 -15.33 1.61 0.88
CA LEU A 4 -14.69 0.73 1.84
C LEU A 4 -13.87 1.53 2.87
N LEU A 5 -13.71 0.97 4.07
CA LEU A 5 -12.81 1.47 5.09
C LEU A 5 -11.64 0.50 5.25
N ASN A 6 -10.41 0.98 5.24
CA ASN A 6 -9.25 0.16 5.58
C ASN A 6 -9.24 -0.10 7.09
N ARG A 7 -9.08 -1.36 7.50
CA ARG A 7 -9.05 -1.77 8.92
C ARG A 7 -8.00 -2.83 9.15
N THR A 8 -7.34 -2.72 10.28
CA THR A 8 -6.40 -3.73 10.75
C THR A 8 -7.06 -4.64 11.79
N ASP A 9 -6.58 -5.86 11.93
CA ASP A 9 -7.05 -6.82 12.95
C ASP A 9 -6.40 -6.62 14.35
N PHE A 10 -5.75 -5.47 14.60
CA PHE A 10 -5.26 -5.10 15.93
C PHE A 10 -6.37 -4.72 16.91
N ILE A 11 -7.59 -4.52 16.43
CA ILE A 11 -8.73 -4.16 17.25
C ILE A 11 -9.18 -5.38 18.05
N ASN A 12 -9.61 -5.15 19.29
CA ASN A 12 -10.05 -6.16 20.21
C ASN A 12 -11.05 -7.13 19.55
N MET A 13 -10.60 -8.35 19.25
CA MET A 13 -11.34 -9.36 18.49
C MET A 13 -12.66 -9.78 19.15
N GLU A 14 -12.84 -9.55 20.48
CA GLU A 14 -14.07 -9.89 21.18
C GLU A 14 -15.27 -9.09 20.66
N ASN A 15 -15.05 -7.90 20.09
CA ASN A 15 -16.09 -6.99 19.61
C ASN A 15 -15.92 -6.55 18.15
N ILE A 16 -15.11 -7.29 17.36
CA ILE A 16 -14.83 -6.89 15.96
C ILE A 16 -16.09 -6.70 15.12
N ARG A 17 -17.10 -7.55 15.29
CA ARG A 17 -18.38 -7.43 14.57
C ARG A 17 -19.09 -6.13 14.92
N GLU A 18 -19.19 -5.79 16.18
CA GLU A 18 -19.85 -4.56 16.65
C GLU A 18 -19.14 -3.32 16.15
N ASP A 19 -17.81 -3.32 16.19
CA ASP A 19 -16.98 -2.24 15.65
C ASP A 19 -17.19 -2.04 14.14
N LEU A 20 -17.08 -3.12 13.37
CA LEU A 20 -17.30 -3.06 11.91
C LEU A 20 -18.73 -2.60 11.58
N GLU A 21 -19.75 -3.17 12.23
CA GLU A 21 -21.13 -2.78 12.02
C GLU A 21 -21.39 -1.32 12.37
N TYR A 22 -20.75 -0.80 13.42
CA TYR A 22 -20.84 0.60 13.79
C TYR A 22 -20.40 1.52 12.64
N TYR A 23 -19.18 1.32 12.11
CA TYR A 23 -18.66 2.15 11.03
C TYR A 23 -19.44 1.96 9.72
N ILE A 24 -19.79 0.72 9.38
CA ILE A 24 -20.57 0.39 8.17
C ILE A 24 -21.93 1.09 8.20
N LYS A 25 -22.67 0.96 9.31
CA LYS A 25 -24.01 1.54 9.44
C LYS A 25 -23.98 3.07 9.56
N LYS A 26 -23.08 3.61 10.39
CA LYS A 26 -23.02 5.05 10.68
C LYS A 26 -22.56 5.87 9.48
N TYR A 27 -21.59 5.35 8.71
CA TYR A 27 -20.96 6.09 7.62
C TYR A 27 -21.27 5.55 6.22
N ASN A 28 -22.20 4.59 6.11
CA ASN A 28 -22.63 3.95 4.86
C ASN A 28 -21.45 3.37 4.07
N PHE A 29 -20.57 2.61 4.73
CA PHE A 29 -19.59 1.80 4.05
C PHE A 29 -20.24 0.50 3.53
N ASP A 30 -19.78 0.01 2.39
CA ASP A 30 -20.22 -1.26 1.80
C ASP A 30 -19.43 -2.45 2.39
N GLY A 31 -18.39 -2.18 3.16
CA GLY A 31 -17.51 -3.16 3.78
C GLY A 31 -16.15 -2.58 4.11
N ILE A 32 -15.19 -3.47 4.30
CA ILE A 32 -13.81 -3.11 4.63
C ILE A 32 -12.81 -3.74 3.67
N GLU A 33 -11.61 -3.15 3.64
CA GLU A 33 -10.37 -3.79 3.24
C GLU A 33 -9.60 -4.15 4.52
N LEU A 34 -9.26 -5.42 4.68
CA LEU A 34 -8.59 -5.94 5.88
C LEU A 34 -7.09 -6.01 5.68
N ILE A 35 -6.31 -5.43 6.62
CA ILE A 35 -4.88 -5.74 6.81
C ILE A 35 -4.74 -6.63 8.04
N LYS A 36 -4.17 -7.83 7.85
CA LYS A 36 -4.06 -8.81 8.91
C LYS A 36 -2.65 -8.84 9.53
N PHE A 37 -2.58 -8.69 10.83
CA PHE A 37 -1.33 -8.77 11.61
C PHE A 37 -1.33 -9.91 12.63
N ASN A 38 -2.50 -10.40 13.01
CA ASN A 38 -2.67 -11.45 14.00
C ASN A 38 -3.09 -12.78 13.37
N GLU A 39 -2.92 -13.88 14.09
CA GLU A 39 -3.42 -15.20 13.68
C GLU A 39 -4.92 -15.42 14.01
N SER A 40 -5.65 -14.33 14.25
CA SER A 40 -7.07 -14.37 14.57
C SER A 40 -7.92 -14.89 13.40
N ASP A 41 -8.99 -15.62 13.73
CA ASP A 41 -9.98 -16.05 12.75
C ASP A 41 -10.99 -14.93 12.45
N ASN A 42 -10.95 -14.41 11.23
CA ASN A 42 -11.87 -13.36 10.77
C ASN A 42 -13.06 -13.90 9.96
N THR A 43 -13.23 -15.23 9.87
CA THR A 43 -14.31 -15.84 9.07
C THR A 43 -15.71 -15.47 9.56
N SER A 44 -15.85 -15.18 10.86
CA SER A 44 -17.12 -14.76 11.47
C SER A 44 -17.62 -13.39 10.98
N VAL A 45 -16.77 -12.60 10.33
CA VAL A 45 -17.09 -11.25 9.79
C VAL A 45 -16.79 -11.14 8.30
N LYS A 46 -16.57 -12.25 7.62
CA LYS A 46 -16.16 -12.27 6.21
C LYS A 46 -17.13 -11.54 5.27
N GLU A 47 -18.41 -11.47 5.60
CA GLU A 47 -19.42 -10.76 4.80
C GLU A 47 -19.13 -9.27 4.65
N TYR A 48 -18.38 -8.68 5.60
CA TYR A 48 -17.97 -7.28 5.56
C TYR A 48 -16.62 -7.08 4.84
N ILE A 49 -15.83 -8.15 4.64
CA ILE A 49 -14.48 -8.05 4.07
C ILE A 49 -14.58 -8.18 2.55
N LYS A 50 -14.33 -7.08 1.82
CA LYS A 50 -14.33 -7.05 0.35
C LYS A 50 -12.94 -7.18 -0.24
N GLY A 51 -11.95 -6.63 0.44
CA GLY A 51 -10.56 -6.66 0.04
C GLY A 51 -9.65 -7.17 1.14
N TYR A 52 -8.52 -7.73 0.75
CA TYR A 52 -7.47 -8.15 1.65
C TYR A 52 -6.16 -7.49 1.24
N HIS A 53 -5.61 -6.67 2.12
CA HIS A 53 -4.34 -6.01 1.90
C HIS A 53 -3.22 -6.93 2.41
N MET A 54 -2.40 -7.46 1.51
CA MET A 54 -1.29 -8.33 1.85
C MET A 54 -0.24 -7.56 2.63
N ARG A 55 0.41 -8.24 3.58
CA ARG A 55 1.43 -7.60 4.41
C ARG A 55 2.62 -7.15 3.58
N PHE A 56 3.07 -5.95 3.83
CA PHE A 56 4.25 -5.39 3.17
C PHE A 56 5.52 -5.63 3.98
N PHE A 57 6.56 -6.10 3.28
CA PHE A 57 7.92 -6.25 3.80
C PHE A 57 8.84 -5.33 3.01
N PRO A 58 9.32 -4.20 3.55
CA PRO A 58 10.01 -3.18 2.76
C PRO A 58 11.34 -3.62 2.16
N SER A 59 12.05 -4.57 2.79
CA SER A 59 13.40 -5.02 2.39
C SER A 59 13.42 -6.48 1.93
N TRP A 60 12.37 -6.93 1.26
CA TRP A 60 12.21 -8.34 0.85
C TRP A 60 13.17 -8.78 -0.26
N PHE A 61 13.63 -7.86 -1.11
CA PHE A 61 14.30 -8.18 -2.38
C PHE A 61 15.64 -8.90 -2.18
N GLU A 62 16.44 -8.50 -1.22
CA GLU A 62 17.70 -9.17 -0.89
C GLU A 62 17.48 -10.59 -0.38
N LEU A 63 16.46 -10.82 0.46
CA LEU A 63 16.09 -12.17 0.90
C LEU A 63 15.67 -13.03 -0.30
N TYR A 64 14.78 -12.52 -1.14
CA TYR A 64 14.26 -13.22 -2.30
C TYR A 64 15.34 -13.57 -3.32
N THR A 65 16.30 -12.68 -3.53
CA THR A 65 17.44 -12.91 -4.44
C THR A 65 18.61 -13.69 -3.83
N GLY A 66 18.50 -14.09 -2.55
CA GLY A 66 19.53 -14.84 -1.84
C GLY A 66 20.73 -14.00 -1.40
N ASN A 67 20.64 -12.67 -1.45
CA ASN A 67 21.73 -11.78 -1.03
C ASN A 67 21.70 -11.51 0.48
N ILE A 68 21.75 -12.58 1.27
CA ILE A 68 21.67 -12.51 2.74
C ILE A 68 22.82 -11.68 3.36
N SER A 69 23.99 -11.67 2.73
CA SER A 69 25.10 -10.84 3.19
C SER A 69 24.77 -9.35 3.18
N ALA A 70 24.04 -8.87 2.18
CA ALA A 70 23.60 -7.48 2.10
C ALA A 70 22.59 -7.11 3.20
N LEU A 71 21.73 -8.06 3.63
CA LEU A 71 20.85 -7.86 4.77
C LEU A 71 21.64 -7.72 6.08
N TYR A 72 22.66 -8.57 6.30
CA TYR A 72 23.53 -8.44 7.47
C TYR A 72 24.34 -7.15 7.46
N GLU A 73 24.81 -6.70 6.29
CA GLU A 73 25.50 -5.42 6.16
C GLU A 73 24.61 -4.24 6.55
N GLU A 74 23.34 -4.28 6.20
CA GLU A 74 22.38 -3.23 6.50
C GLU A 74 21.84 -3.35 7.93
N LEU A 75 21.16 -4.44 8.24
CA LEU A 75 20.35 -4.60 9.44
C LEU A 75 21.16 -4.99 10.69
N LYS A 76 22.38 -5.48 10.51
CA LYS A 76 23.33 -5.91 11.56
C LYS A 76 22.84 -7.07 12.45
N ASP A 77 21.54 -7.26 12.61
CA ASP A 77 20.95 -8.24 13.50
C ASP A 77 19.78 -8.97 12.80
N LYS A 78 19.84 -10.29 12.81
CA LYS A 78 18.83 -11.18 12.21
C LYS A 78 17.41 -10.98 12.79
N LYS A 79 17.31 -10.46 14.03
CA LYS A 79 16.01 -10.18 14.67
C LYS A 79 15.08 -9.28 13.83
N TYR A 80 15.65 -8.46 12.92
CA TYR A 80 14.88 -7.58 12.05
C TYR A 80 14.42 -8.25 10.74
N PHE A 81 15.01 -9.38 10.35
CA PHE A 81 14.78 -9.98 9.04
C PHE A 81 13.33 -10.39 8.83
N LYS A 82 12.75 -11.10 9.79
CA LYS A 82 11.36 -11.56 9.69
C LYS A 82 10.37 -10.41 9.49
N SER A 83 10.55 -9.31 10.20
CA SER A 83 9.64 -8.16 10.15
C SER A 83 9.82 -7.27 8.91
N LEU A 84 11.06 -7.19 8.37
CA LEU A 84 11.38 -6.31 7.26
C LEU A 84 11.47 -7.03 5.92
N CYS A 85 11.75 -8.34 5.93
CA CYS A 85 11.99 -9.11 4.71
C CYS A 85 10.97 -10.23 4.48
N GLY A 86 10.16 -10.58 5.48
CA GLY A 86 9.16 -11.67 5.39
C GLY A 86 9.72 -13.06 5.64
N GLY A 87 11.00 -13.19 5.96
CA GLY A 87 11.69 -14.44 6.28
C GLY A 87 13.07 -14.17 6.87
N GLU A 88 13.78 -15.20 7.27
CA GLU A 88 15.06 -15.08 7.98
C GLU A 88 16.24 -15.69 7.22
N GLU A 89 16.01 -16.72 6.40
CA GLU A 89 17.06 -17.53 5.80
C GLU A 89 16.90 -17.74 4.29
N SER A 90 15.68 -17.79 3.78
CA SER A 90 15.44 -18.13 2.38
C SER A 90 14.23 -17.42 1.77
N LYS A 91 14.21 -17.39 0.44
CA LYS A 91 13.08 -16.85 -0.31
C LYS A 91 11.83 -17.72 -0.16
N GLU A 92 11.99 -19.01 0.13
CA GLU A 92 10.89 -19.97 0.33
C GLU A 92 10.03 -19.54 1.52
N GLU A 93 10.64 -19.01 2.59
CA GLU A 93 9.89 -18.48 3.75
C GLU A 93 8.98 -17.32 3.34
N LEU A 94 9.47 -16.39 2.52
CA LEU A 94 8.69 -15.27 2.00
C LEU A 94 7.56 -15.75 1.08
N ILE A 95 7.86 -16.69 0.17
CA ILE A 95 6.87 -17.28 -0.73
C ILE A 95 5.78 -18.00 0.07
N ASP A 96 6.17 -18.83 1.05
CA ASP A 96 5.23 -19.56 1.91
C ASP A 96 4.39 -18.60 2.76
N TYR A 97 4.96 -17.49 3.21
CA TYR A 97 4.22 -16.44 3.91
C TYR A 97 3.09 -15.89 3.03
N TYR A 98 3.41 -15.45 1.82
CA TYR A 98 2.41 -14.92 0.90
C TYR A 98 1.38 -15.97 0.44
N LYS A 99 1.79 -17.22 0.23
CA LYS A 99 0.85 -18.30 -0.07
C LYS A 99 -0.16 -18.51 1.07
N LYS A 100 0.26 -18.40 2.34
CA LYS A 100 -0.67 -18.46 3.49
C LYS A 100 -1.64 -17.29 3.48
N GLU A 101 -1.20 -16.06 3.18
CA GLU A 101 -2.08 -14.92 3.05
C GLU A 101 -3.11 -15.10 1.93
N LEU A 102 -2.73 -15.70 0.79
CA LEU A 102 -3.67 -16.00 -0.29
C LEU A 102 -4.71 -17.05 0.11
N GLU A 103 -4.34 -18.07 0.89
CA GLU A 103 -5.32 -19.05 1.42
C GLU A 103 -6.28 -18.39 2.43
N ILE A 104 -5.80 -17.48 3.28
CA ILE A 104 -6.65 -16.68 4.17
C ILE A 104 -7.61 -15.80 3.34
N ALA A 105 -7.11 -15.09 2.34
CA ALA A 105 -7.94 -14.27 1.46
C ALA A 105 -9.03 -15.10 0.75
N LYS A 106 -8.70 -16.32 0.34
CA LYS A 106 -9.64 -17.27 -0.26
C LYS A 106 -10.69 -17.76 0.73
N GLU A 107 -10.32 -18.09 1.98
CA GLU A 107 -11.26 -18.48 3.05
C GLU A 107 -12.21 -17.34 3.40
N LEU A 108 -11.73 -16.12 3.38
CA LEU A 108 -12.53 -14.91 3.57
C LEU A 108 -13.40 -14.55 2.35
N GLU A 109 -13.25 -15.26 1.23
CA GLU A 109 -14.02 -15.04 -0.02
C GLU A 109 -13.92 -13.59 -0.55
N VAL A 110 -12.74 -12.96 -0.41
CA VAL A 110 -12.55 -11.57 -0.83
C VAL A 110 -12.65 -11.39 -2.34
N GLU A 111 -13.02 -10.19 -2.79
CA GLU A 111 -13.11 -9.86 -4.21
C GLU A 111 -11.74 -9.50 -4.80
N TYR A 112 -10.82 -8.99 -3.99
CA TYR A 112 -9.46 -8.62 -4.40
C TYR A 112 -8.45 -8.73 -3.26
N VAL A 113 -7.18 -8.83 -3.66
CA VAL A 113 -6.02 -8.69 -2.78
C VAL A 113 -5.13 -7.56 -3.28
N VAL A 114 -4.49 -6.83 -2.38
CA VAL A 114 -3.55 -5.73 -2.70
C VAL A 114 -2.13 -6.18 -2.41
N PHE A 115 -1.21 -5.87 -3.31
CA PHE A 115 0.22 -6.14 -3.17
C PHE A 115 1.05 -4.89 -3.48
N HIS A 116 1.90 -4.47 -2.54
CA HIS A 116 2.86 -3.39 -2.73
C HIS A 116 4.00 -3.82 -3.67
N ALA A 117 4.00 -3.34 -4.90
CA ALA A 117 4.98 -3.73 -5.92
C ALA A 117 6.27 -2.89 -5.85
N CYS A 118 6.90 -2.83 -4.68
CA CYS A 118 8.11 -2.04 -4.45
C CYS A 118 9.06 -2.69 -3.44
N ASN A 119 10.27 -2.12 -3.32
CA ASN A 119 11.24 -2.45 -2.27
C ASN A 119 12.05 -1.22 -1.89
N SER A 120 12.43 -1.11 -0.63
CA SER A 120 13.39 -0.12 -0.14
C SER A 120 14.11 -0.66 1.08
N LYS A 121 15.40 -0.37 1.19
CA LYS A 121 16.10 -0.56 2.44
C LYS A 121 15.64 0.47 3.47
N VAL A 122 15.65 0.07 4.74
CA VAL A 122 15.22 0.96 5.83
C VAL A 122 16.04 2.26 5.85
N THR A 123 17.36 2.17 5.59
CA THR A 123 18.27 3.32 5.54
C THR A 123 18.02 4.24 4.34
N GLU A 124 17.56 3.68 3.22
CA GLU A 124 17.25 4.43 2.00
C GLU A 124 16.04 5.33 2.17
N SER A 125 15.09 4.97 3.04
CA SER A 125 13.92 5.79 3.34
C SER A 125 14.29 7.18 3.89
N LEU A 126 15.45 7.31 4.57
CA LEU A 126 15.97 8.58 5.11
C LEU A 126 16.65 9.46 4.07
N THR A 127 17.29 8.85 3.08
CA THR A 127 18.21 9.55 2.16
C THR A 127 17.70 9.64 0.75
N TYR A 128 16.71 8.81 0.38
CA TYR A 128 16.21 8.61 -0.98
C TYR A 128 17.32 8.26 -2.00
N ASN A 129 18.43 7.72 -1.50
CA ASN A 129 19.51 7.18 -2.32
C ASN A 129 19.32 5.66 -2.47
N PHE A 130 18.49 5.27 -3.40
CA PHE A 130 18.09 3.88 -3.64
C PHE A 130 19.15 3.12 -4.41
N LYS A 131 19.46 1.91 -3.95
CA LYS A 131 20.44 1.00 -4.58
C LYS A 131 19.90 0.40 -5.89
N TYR A 132 18.62 0.05 -5.90
CA TYR A 132 18.00 -0.62 -7.04
C TYR A 132 17.14 0.34 -7.85
N SER A 133 17.12 0.14 -9.16
CA SER A 133 16.21 0.82 -10.08
C SER A 133 14.78 0.26 -9.99
N ASP A 134 13.81 1.03 -10.47
CA ASP A 134 12.42 0.58 -10.58
C ASP A 134 12.32 -0.73 -11.36
N LYS A 135 13.08 -0.85 -12.46
CA LYS A 135 13.07 -2.05 -13.31
C LYS A 135 13.61 -3.29 -12.57
N GLU A 136 14.69 -3.19 -11.81
CA GLU A 136 15.26 -4.33 -11.06
C GLU A 136 14.26 -4.82 -10.02
N ILE A 137 13.58 -3.90 -9.33
CA ILE A 137 12.55 -4.27 -8.36
C ILE A 137 11.33 -4.88 -9.06
N LEU A 138 10.88 -4.33 -10.18
CA LEU A 138 9.79 -4.94 -10.95
C LEU A 138 10.13 -6.36 -11.47
N ASP A 139 11.37 -6.61 -11.87
CA ASP A 139 11.81 -7.97 -12.23
C ASP A 139 11.69 -8.94 -11.03
N GLY A 140 12.04 -8.48 -9.82
CA GLY A 140 11.85 -9.23 -8.59
C GLY A 140 10.39 -9.46 -8.26
N VAL A 141 9.56 -8.41 -8.34
CA VAL A 141 8.10 -8.50 -8.13
C VAL A 141 7.46 -9.52 -9.07
N ILE A 142 7.80 -9.48 -10.36
CA ILE A 142 7.31 -10.43 -11.35
C ILE A 142 7.67 -11.86 -10.96
N SER A 143 8.93 -12.08 -10.58
CA SER A 143 9.41 -13.40 -10.19
C SER A 143 8.69 -13.90 -8.92
N LEU A 144 8.62 -13.06 -7.87
CA LEU A 144 7.96 -13.38 -6.61
C LEU A 144 6.47 -13.71 -6.80
N ILE A 145 5.75 -12.86 -7.52
CA ILE A 145 4.32 -13.06 -7.77
C ILE A 145 4.08 -14.33 -8.59
N ASN A 146 4.92 -14.61 -9.58
CA ASN A 146 4.80 -15.85 -10.35
C ASN A 146 5.12 -17.12 -9.53
N ASP A 147 5.98 -17.02 -8.50
CA ASP A 147 6.26 -18.12 -7.56
C ASP A 147 5.13 -18.28 -6.52
N VAL A 148 4.49 -17.19 -6.11
CA VAL A 148 3.39 -17.19 -5.13
C VAL A 148 2.07 -17.66 -5.77
N PHE A 149 1.76 -17.24 -7.00
CA PHE A 149 0.54 -17.57 -7.74
C PHE A 149 0.73 -18.75 -8.71
N ASP A 150 1.59 -19.70 -8.39
CA ASP A 150 1.98 -20.81 -9.28
C ASP A 150 0.83 -21.76 -9.68
N ASN A 151 -0.23 -21.84 -8.89
CA ASN A 151 -1.32 -22.81 -9.05
C ASN A 151 -2.67 -22.25 -9.52
N GLU A 152 -2.80 -20.98 -9.76
CA GLU A 152 -3.98 -20.28 -10.34
C GLU A 152 -5.37 -20.69 -9.76
N LYS A 153 -5.46 -20.98 -8.46
CA LYS A 153 -6.71 -21.47 -7.83
C LYS A 153 -7.56 -20.38 -7.20
N TYR A 154 -7.24 -19.11 -7.48
CA TYR A 154 -7.86 -17.99 -6.82
C TYR A 154 -8.85 -17.28 -7.75
N ASN A 155 -9.99 -16.84 -7.18
CA ASN A 155 -11.03 -16.13 -7.93
C ASN A 155 -10.97 -14.61 -7.72
N PHE A 156 -10.21 -14.13 -6.73
CA PHE A 156 -10.05 -12.72 -6.46
C PHE A 156 -9.10 -12.04 -7.44
N LYS A 157 -9.22 -10.72 -7.57
CA LYS A 157 -8.34 -9.91 -8.40
C LYS A 157 -7.07 -9.54 -7.59
N LEU A 158 -5.89 -9.70 -8.20
CA LEU A 158 -4.64 -9.15 -7.66
C LEU A 158 -4.49 -7.70 -8.13
N LEU A 159 -4.47 -6.76 -7.20
CA LEU A 159 -4.24 -5.34 -7.46
C LEU A 159 -2.83 -4.96 -7.05
N PHE A 160 -2.02 -4.53 -8.01
CA PHE A 160 -0.69 -3.99 -7.73
C PHE A 160 -0.83 -2.54 -7.30
N GLU A 161 -0.26 -2.21 -6.16
CA GLU A 161 -0.30 -0.88 -5.60
C GLU A 161 1.00 -0.12 -5.86
N ASN A 162 0.88 1.17 -6.15
CA ASN A 162 2.01 2.08 -6.31
C ASN A 162 2.54 2.56 -4.96
N LEU A 163 3.87 2.66 -4.87
CA LEU A 163 4.56 3.36 -3.78
C LEU A 163 5.54 4.40 -4.33
N TRP A 164 6.11 5.20 -3.43
CA TRP A 164 7.13 6.22 -3.78
C TRP A 164 8.56 5.66 -3.81
N TRP A 165 8.75 4.41 -3.39
CA TRP A 165 10.02 3.69 -3.45
C TRP A 165 10.23 3.00 -4.81
N PRO A 166 11.45 2.47 -5.09
CA PRO A 166 11.70 1.72 -6.32
C PRO A 166 10.73 0.56 -6.55
N GLY A 167 10.25 0.45 -7.77
CA GLY A 167 9.23 -0.50 -8.21
C GLY A 167 8.13 0.18 -9.01
N LEU A 168 6.87 -0.16 -8.74
CA LEU A 168 5.70 0.41 -9.41
C LEU A 168 5.33 1.76 -8.78
N LYS A 169 5.42 2.82 -9.56
CA LYS A 169 5.04 4.18 -9.12
C LYS A 169 3.80 4.71 -9.82
N LEU A 170 3.36 4.08 -10.89
CA LEU A 170 2.25 4.52 -11.77
C LEU A 170 2.49 5.92 -12.37
N LEU A 171 3.74 6.22 -12.78
CA LEU A 171 4.10 7.49 -13.39
C LEU A 171 4.06 7.47 -14.92
N ASN A 172 4.15 6.29 -15.52
CA ASN A 172 4.11 6.08 -16.96
C ASN A 172 3.55 4.69 -17.30
N LYS A 173 3.11 4.53 -18.55
CA LYS A 173 2.51 3.28 -19.03
C LYS A 173 3.50 2.13 -19.17
N GLU A 174 4.77 2.44 -19.42
CA GLU A 174 5.82 1.45 -19.69
C GLU A 174 6.07 0.56 -18.47
N GLU A 175 5.97 1.10 -17.27
CA GLU A 175 6.07 0.34 -16.01
C GLU A 175 4.96 -0.71 -15.91
N VAL A 176 3.71 -0.30 -16.20
CA VAL A 176 2.53 -1.18 -16.10
C VAL A 176 2.56 -2.23 -17.22
N GLU A 177 2.87 -1.83 -18.46
CA GLU A 177 3.00 -2.73 -19.59
C GLU A 177 4.04 -3.81 -19.31
N TYR A 178 5.21 -3.41 -18.80
CA TYR A 178 6.28 -4.31 -18.43
C TYR A 178 5.84 -5.33 -17.38
N LEU A 179 5.23 -4.86 -16.29
CA LEU A 179 4.71 -5.71 -15.21
C LEU A 179 3.66 -6.70 -15.76
N PHE A 180 2.62 -6.20 -16.41
CA PHE A 180 1.47 -7.00 -16.86
C PHE A 180 1.85 -8.03 -17.92
N SER A 181 2.80 -7.71 -18.82
CA SER A 181 3.24 -8.63 -19.87
C SER A 181 3.89 -9.91 -19.33
N LYS A 182 4.43 -9.87 -18.09
CA LYS A 182 5.23 -10.96 -17.52
C LYS A 182 4.55 -11.69 -16.35
N ILE A 183 3.50 -11.11 -15.77
CA ILE A 183 2.71 -11.78 -14.73
C ILE A 183 1.87 -12.90 -15.37
N LYS A 184 1.96 -14.10 -14.79
CA LYS A 184 1.24 -15.30 -15.27
C LYS A 184 -0.22 -15.30 -14.80
N TYR A 185 -0.50 -14.89 -13.57
CA TYR A 185 -1.85 -14.75 -13.06
C TYR A 185 -2.63 -13.71 -13.87
N LYS A 186 -3.84 -14.05 -14.36
CA LYS A 186 -4.53 -13.22 -15.37
C LYS A 186 -5.55 -12.25 -14.77
N ASN A 187 -6.06 -12.52 -13.57
CA ASN A 187 -7.04 -11.64 -12.93
C ASN A 187 -6.33 -10.52 -12.16
N ILE A 188 -5.67 -9.61 -12.89
CA ILE A 188 -4.84 -8.53 -12.35
C ILE A 188 -5.46 -7.16 -12.58
N GLY A 189 -4.99 -6.17 -11.82
CA GLY A 189 -5.33 -4.76 -11.96
C GLY A 189 -4.39 -3.89 -11.14
N LEU A 190 -4.80 -2.64 -10.95
CA LEU A 190 -4.05 -1.63 -10.21
C LEU A 190 -4.89 -1.12 -9.02
N MET A 191 -4.22 -0.91 -7.91
CA MET A 191 -4.67 -0.10 -6.79
C MET A 191 -3.92 1.22 -6.88
N LEU A 192 -4.63 2.32 -7.05
CA LEU A 192 -4.03 3.66 -7.03
C LEU A 192 -4.08 4.19 -5.60
N ASP A 193 -2.94 4.25 -4.93
CA ASP A 193 -2.82 5.02 -3.71
C ASP A 193 -2.44 6.47 -4.02
N THR A 194 -3.30 7.40 -3.60
CA THR A 194 -3.16 8.82 -3.89
C THR A 194 -2.08 9.51 -3.06
N GLY A 195 -1.91 9.09 -1.79
CA GLY A 195 -0.84 9.58 -0.91
C GLY A 195 0.53 9.11 -1.35
N HIS A 196 0.64 7.82 -1.72
CA HIS A 196 1.86 7.25 -2.27
C HIS A 196 2.28 7.93 -3.58
N MET A 197 1.32 8.24 -4.47
CA MET A 197 1.63 8.98 -5.69
C MET A 197 2.12 10.38 -5.37
N ILE A 198 1.52 11.11 -4.41
CA ILE A 198 2.01 12.41 -3.96
C ILE A 198 3.44 12.30 -3.43
N ASN A 199 3.73 11.27 -2.61
CA ASN A 199 5.04 11.04 -2.00
C ASN A 199 6.13 10.69 -3.02
N SER A 200 5.77 10.23 -4.23
CA SER A 200 6.73 10.01 -5.31
C SER A 200 7.37 11.30 -5.85
N ASN A 201 6.83 12.48 -5.47
CA ASN A 201 7.38 13.79 -5.81
C ASN A 201 7.46 14.72 -4.59
N TYR A 202 8.53 14.62 -3.82
CA TYR A 202 8.76 15.45 -2.63
C TYR A 202 9.01 16.95 -2.90
N HIS A 203 8.85 17.43 -4.14
CA HIS A 203 8.90 18.86 -4.49
C HIS A 203 7.53 19.53 -4.50
N LEU A 204 6.44 18.79 -4.43
CA LEU A 204 5.09 19.33 -4.33
C LEU A 204 4.91 20.16 -3.05
N LYS A 205 4.18 21.28 -3.16
CA LYS A 205 4.04 22.27 -2.07
C LYS A 205 2.60 22.58 -1.69
N SER A 206 1.63 22.16 -2.50
CA SER A 206 0.21 22.45 -2.27
C SER A 206 -0.68 21.30 -2.74
N SER A 207 -1.93 21.27 -2.23
CA SER A 207 -2.93 20.31 -2.65
C SER A 207 -3.26 20.43 -4.14
N LYS A 208 -3.30 21.65 -4.65
CA LYS A 208 -3.51 21.90 -6.09
C LYS A 208 -2.40 21.25 -6.95
N GLU A 209 -1.14 21.46 -6.58
CA GLU A 209 -0.01 20.80 -7.26
C GLU A 209 -0.10 19.27 -7.17
N ALA A 210 -0.54 18.74 -6.02
CA ALA A 210 -0.73 17.32 -5.82
C ALA A 210 -1.83 16.75 -6.74
N VAL A 211 -2.98 17.42 -6.83
CA VAL A 211 -4.08 17.03 -7.75
C VAL A 211 -3.62 17.06 -9.21
N GLU A 212 -2.95 18.13 -9.63
CA GLU A 212 -2.41 18.28 -10.99
C GLU A 212 -1.37 17.19 -11.29
N TYR A 213 -0.55 16.81 -10.30
CA TYR A 213 0.44 15.76 -10.41
C TYR A 213 -0.21 14.38 -10.59
N ILE A 214 -1.20 14.03 -9.75
CA ILE A 214 -1.96 12.77 -9.86
C ILE A 214 -2.63 12.70 -11.23
N LYS A 215 -3.35 13.73 -11.64
CA LYS A 215 -4.06 13.77 -12.93
C LYS A 215 -3.11 13.52 -14.09
N ARG A 216 -1.99 14.23 -14.14
CA ARG A 216 -0.98 14.09 -15.20
C ARG A 216 -0.43 12.66 -15.27
N ASN A 217 -0.11 12.04 -14.14
CA ASN A 217 0.43 10.69 -14.13
C ASN A 217 -0.60 9.65 -14.54
N ILE A 218 -1.87 9.81 -14.13
CA ILE A 218 -2.96 8.97 -14.63
C ILE A 218 -3.12 9.10 -16.15
N ASP A 219 -3.03 10.31 -16.69
CA ASP A 219 -3.10 10.52 -18.14
C ASP A 219 -1.91 9.87 -18.86
N ASN A 220 -0.70 9.88 -18.26
CA ASN A 220 0.49 9.19 -18.78
C ASN A 220 0.35 7.67 -18.83
N LEU A 221 -0.55 7.06 -18.05
CA LEU A 221 -0.82 5.63 -18.12
C LEU A 221 -1.53 5.21 -19.42
N GLY A 222 -2.08 6.16 -20.18
CA GLY A 222 -2.80 5.88 -21.40
C GLY A 222 -3.97 4.90 -21.18
N GLU A 223 -3.98 3.79 -21.92
CA GLU A 223 -5.01 2.77 -21.80
C GLU A 223 -4.94 1.98 -20.49
N TYR A 224 -3.78 1.90 -19.83
CA TYR A 224 -3.60 1.17 -18.57
C TYR A 224 -4.35 1.81 -17.39
N LYS A 225 -4.76 3.07 -17.47
CA LYS A 225 -5.66 3.67 -16.47
C LYS A 225 -6.99 2.91 -16.32
N ASN A 226 -7.41 2.17 -17.37
CA ASN A 226 -8.61 1.34 -17.33
C ASN A 226 -8.45 0.07 -16.48
N TYR A 227 -7.26 -0.22 -15.99
CA TYR A 227 -6.97 -1.29 -15.05
C TYR A 227 -6.92 -0.82 -13.60
N ILE A 228 -7.14 0.47 -13.33
CA ILE A 228 -7.27 1.01 -11.96
C ILE A 228 -8.65 0.64 -11.44
N TYR A 229 -8.76 -0.50 -10.76
CA TYR A 229 -10.00 -1.00 -10.19
C TYR A 229 -10.22 -0.57 -8.74
N GLY A 230 -9.15 -0.26 -8.03
CA GLY A 230 -9.17 0.23 -6.66
C GLY A 230 -8.46 1.57 -6.51
N MET A 231 -8.88 2.33 -5.51
CA MET A 231 -8.22 3.54 -5.08
C MET A 231 -8.15 3.58 -3.55
N HIS A 232 -6.94 3.66 -3.00
CA HIS A 232 -6.69 4.08 -1.64
C HIS A 232 -6.75 5.61 -1.61
N LEU A 233 -7.81 6.12 -1.02
CA LEU A 233 -8.05 7.55 -0.97
C LEU A 233 -7.52 8.10 0.35
N ASN A 234 -6.37 8.70 0.27
CA ASN A 234 -5.70 9.42 1.36
C ASN A 234 -4.86 10.57 0.81
N TYR A 235 -4.38 11.42 1.69
CA TYR A 235 -3.55 12.57 1.36
C TYR A 235 -2.33 12.65 2.26
N SER A 236 -1.14 12.66 1.66
CA SER A 236 0.15 12.68 2.36
C SER A 236 1.13 13.64 1.65
N LEU A 237 0.99 14.95 1.86
CA LEU A 237 1.89 15.95 1.27
C LEU A 237 3.11 16.21 2.16
N SER A 238 4.06 15.30 2.17
CA SER A 238 5.18 15.24 3.12
C SER A 238 6.51 15.82 2.60
N GLY A 239 6.53 16.42 1.39
CA GLY A 239 7.77 16.82 0.71
C GLY A 239 8.70 17.74 1.53
N GLY A 240 8.16 18.56 2.42
CA GLY A 240 8.95 19.38 3.35
C GLY A 240 9.76 18.53 4.33
N TYR A 241 9.11 17.53 4.93
CA TYR A 241 9.74 16.57 5.83
C TYR A 241 10.79 15.72 5.11
N VAL A 242 10.46 15.21 3.93
CA VAL A 242 11.37 14.37 3.13
C VAL A 242 12.65 15.11 2.78
N ARG A 243 12.56 16.35 2.25
CA ARG A 243 13.74 17.16 1.93
C ARG A 243 14.63 17.41 3.15
N LYS A 244 14.02 17.70 4.30
CA LYS A 244 14.75 17.87 5.56
C LYS A 244 15.44 16.57 5.98
N SER A 245 14.76 15.42 5.90
CA SER A 245 15.34 14.10 6.19
C SER A 245 16.54 13.80 5.30
N ILE A 246 16.44 14.04 4.00
CA ILE A 246 17.54 13.85 3.04
C ILE A 246 18.74 14.73 3.41
N GLU A 247 18.51 16.02 3.67
CA GLU A 247 19.58 16.96 4.04
C GLU A 247 20.29 16.53 5.34
N GLU A 248 19.52 16.15 6.35
CA GLU A 248 20.03 15.76 7.66
C GLU A 248 20.80 14.42 7.65
N ASN A 249 20.50 13.52 6.72
CA ASN A 249 21.07 12.16 6.72
C ASN A 249 22.02 11.87 5.55
N ARG A 250 22.20 12.78 4.59
CA ARG A 250 22.96 12.58 3.35
C ARG A 250 24.35 11.96 3.56
N ASP A 251 25.11 12.47 4.53
CA ASP A 251 26.50 12.08 4.78
C ASP A 251 26.70 11.41 6.15
N LYS A 252 25.59 11.02 6.80
CA LYS A 252 25.66 10.39 8.12
C LYS A 252 25.73 8.87 8.01
N LYS A 253 26.57 8.28 8.86
CA LYS A 253 26.49 6.86 9.13
C LYS A 253 25.25 6.61 9.99
N ILE A 254 24.27 5.91 9.43
CA ILE A 254 23.02 5.62 10.10
C ILE A 254 23.23 4.45 11.07
N ASP A 255 22.91 4.65 12.34
CA ASP A 255 22.80 3.58 13.32
C ASP A 255 21.45 2.88 13.12
N ILE A 256 21.50 1.59 12.77
CA ILE A 256 20.28 0.82 12.46
C ILE A 256 19.42 0.58 13.69
N GLU A 257 20.00 0.36 14.87
CA GLU A 257 19.22 0.15 16.09
C GLU A 257 18.47 1.41 16.49
N ASP A 258 19.09 2.57 16.33
CA ASP A 258 18.48 3.86 16.60
C ASP A 258 17.41 4.20 15.56
N LEU A 259 17.66 3.86 14.29
CA LEU A 259 16.66 4.01 13.22
C LEU A 259 15.42 3.14 13.50
N MET A 260 15.61 1.88 13.85
CA MET A 260 14.48 0.95 14.11
C MET A 260 13.59 1.39 15.27
N LYS A 261 14.11 2.09 16.29
CA LYS A 261 13.27 2.67 17.37
C LYS A 261 12.33 3.78 16.88
N ARG A 262 12.66 4.46 15.79
CA ARG A 262 11.93 5.62 15.27
C ARG A 262 11.39 5.44 13.86
N ILE A 263 11.62 4.27 13.25
CA ILE A 263 11.25 4.04 11.84
C ILE A 263 9.75 4.24 11.61
N TYR A 264 8.92 3.78 12.53
CA TYR A 264 7.46 3.96 12.45
C TYR A 264 7.06 5.46 12.44
N ILE A 265 7.68 6.27 13.29
CA ILE A 265 7.45 7.72 13.33
C ILE A 265 7.91 8.36 12.01
N HIS A 266 9.08 7.89 11.48
CA HIS A 266 9.62 8.40 10.22
C HIS A 266 8.66 8.11 9.06
N ILE A 267 8.23 6.86 8.90
CA ILE A 267 7.33 6.46 7.81
C ILE A 267 5.99 7.19 7.92
N ASN A 268 5.39 7.25 9.11
CA ASN A 268 4.13 7.98 9.32
C ASN A 268 4.27 9.51 9.15
N SER A 269 5.48 10.06 9.17
CA SER A 269 5.72 11.47 8.84
C SER A 269 5.79 11.71 7.32
N ILE A 270 6.03 10.66 6.54
CA ILE A 270 5.99 10.68 5.08
C ILE A 270 4.57 10.37 4.61
N ASP A 271 4.01 9.30 5.14
CA ASP A 271 2.75 8.72 4.73
C ASP A 271 1.76 8.74 5.89
N TYR A 272 1.12 9.89 6.08
CA TYR A 272 0.31 10.18 7.28
C TYR A 272 -1.19 9.99 7.08
N HIS A 273 -1.64 9.65 5.88
CA HIS A 273 -2.99 9.23 5.53
C HIS A 273 -4.10 10.15 6.09
N ASP A 274 -4.03 11.46 5.78
CA ASP A 274 -5.12 12.39 6.05
C ASP A 274 -6.24 12.30 4.98
N PRO A 275 -7.43 12.85 5.24
CA PRO A 275 -8.47 12.95 4.22
C PRO A 275 -8.02 13.82 3.04
N PHE A 276 -8.43 13.43 1.84
CA PHE A 276 -8.19 14.23 0.65
C PHE A 276 -9.29 15.30 0.51
N GLU A 277 -9.02 16.50 1.00
CA GLU A 277 -10.03 17.58 1.09
C GLU A 277 -10.08 18.48 -0.15
N ASP A 278 -9.11 18.40 -1.06
CA ASP A 278 -9.14 19.13 -2.32
C ASP A 278 -10.19 18.54 -3.28
N GLU A 279 -11.14 19.39 -3.71
CA GLU A 279 -12.25 18.96 -4.56
C GLU A 279 -11.82 18.43 -5.94
N GLY A 280 -10.59 18.77 -6.39
CA GLY A 280 -10.05 18.26 -7.65
C GLY A 280 -9.88 16.74 -7.69
N ILE A 281 -9.84 16.06 -6.54
CA ILE A 281 -9.81 14.60 -6.48
C ILE A 281 -11.08 13.96 -7.06
N VAL A 282 -12.20 14.66 -7.00
CA VAL A 282 -13.49 14.16 -7.48
C VAL A 282 -13.48 13.91 -8.99
N ASP A 283 -12.85 14.81 -9.76
CA ASP A 283 -12.73 14.64 -11.21
C ASP A 283 -11.85 13.45 -11.56
N ILE A 284 -10.81 13.21 -10.76
CA ILE A 284 -9.95 12.03 -10.89
C ILE A 284 -10.77 10.76 -10.64
N ILE A 285 -11.49 10.68 -9.52
CA ILE A 285 -12.36 9.53 -9.19
C ILE A 285 -13.36 9.25 -10.33
N LYS A 286 -14.02 10.29 -10.85
CA LYS A 286 -15.00 10.15 -11.94
C LYS A 286 -14.40 9.72 -13.28
N SER A 287 -13.11 9.98 -13.49
CA SER A 287 -12.42 9.65 -14.74
C SER A 287 -11.93 8.20 -14.82
N LEU A 288 -12.01 7.45 -13.73
CA LEU A 288 -11.46 6.11 -13.60
C LEU A 288 -12.56 5.06 -13.39
N PRO A 289 -12.38 3.81 -13.86
CA PRO A 289 -13.35 2.73 -13.69
C PRO A 289 -13.26 2.07 -12.30
N ILE A 290 -13.16 2.89 -11.24
CA ILE A 290 -12.96 2.44 -9.86
C ILE A 290 -14.15 1.61 -9.39
N LYS A 291 -13.90 0.39 -8.97
CA LYS A 291 -14.87 -0.48 -8.31
C LYS A 291 -14.78 -0.36 -6.78
N TYR A 292 -13.58 -0.18 -6.24
CA TYR A 292 -13.28 -0.14 -4.81
C TYR A 292 -12.66 1.20 -4.45
N LEU A 293 -13.37 2.06 -3.73
CA LEU A 293 -12.85 3.29 -3.15
C LEU A 293 -12.65 3.07 -1.66
N VAL A 294 -11.41 2.94 -1.24
CA VAL A 294 -11.01 2.62 0.13
C VAL A 294 -10.58 3.89 0.84
N TYR A 295 -11.23 4.23 1.94
CA TYR A 295 -10.74 5.26 2.86
C TYR A 295 -9.60 4.67 3.68
N GLU A 296 -8.39 4.99 3.31
CA GLU A 296 -7.19 4.54 3.98
C GLU A 296 -6.67 5.66 4.88
N LEU A 297 -7.19 5.72 6.10
CA LEU A 297 -6.98 6.80 7.04
C LEU A 297 -6.26 6.29 8.28
N ILE A 298 -5.14 6.91 8.65
CA ILE A 298 -4.43 6.65 9.89
C ILE A 298 -4.99 7.58 10.98
N ALA A 299 -5.40 7.03 12.11
CA ALA A 299 -5.91 7.77 13.25
C ALA A 299 -5.39 7.19 14.57
N LYS A 300 -5.26 8.02 15.59
CA LYS A 300 -4.78 7.63 16.92
C LYS A 300 -5.91 7.27 17.89
N SER A 301 -7.15 7.59 17.53
CA SER A 301 -8.36 7.27 18.28
C SER A 301 -9.56 7.14 17.34
N ASP A 302 -10.64 6.55 17.85
CA ASP A 302 -11.90 6.43 17.10
C ASP A 302 -12.49 7.82 16.77
N GLU A 303 -12.39 8.78 17.69
CA GLU A 303 -12.87 10.15 17.46
C GLU A 303 -12.11 10.82 16.30
N GLU A 304 -10.78 10.62 16.22
CA GLU A 304 -9.98 11.14 15.11
C GLU A 304 -10.34 10.45 13.81
N LEU A 305 -10.56 9.13 13.81
CA LEU A 305 -10.98 8.38 12.63
C LEU A 305 -12.33 8.88 12.13
N GLU A 306 -13.30 9.07 13.03
CA GLU A 306 -14.62 9.60 12.69
C GLU A 306 -14.55 11.01 12.09
N ASP A 307 -13.74 11.91 12.67
CA ASP A 307 -13.52 13.24 12.10
C ASP A 307 -12.95 13.14 10.68
N LYS A 308 -11.94 12.31 10.48
CA LYS A 308 -11.32 12.10 9.17
C LYS A 308 -12.32 11.53 8.15
N ILE A 309 -13.14 10.57 8.53
CA ILE A 309 -14.22 10.04 7.68
C ILE A 309 -15.21 11.14 7.28
N LEU A 310 -15.64 11.96 8.24
CA LEU A 310 -16.59 13.05 7.99
C LEU A 310 -16.01 14.12 7.08
N ARG A 311 -14.73 14.43 7.22
CA ARG A 311 -14.02 15.38 6.34
C ARG A 311 -13.93 14.85 4.92
N GLN A 312 -13.56 13.57 4.74
CA GLN A 312 -13.53 12.92 3.44
C GLN A 312 -14.94 12.85 2.80
N ASP A 313 -15.94 12.45 3.58
CA ASP A 313 -17.34 12.39 3.14
C ASP A 313 -17.87 13.74 2.68
N ARG A 314 -17.49 14.84 3.34
CA ARG A 314 -17.92 16.20 2.96
C ARG A 314 -17.57 16.52 1.51
N VAL A 315 -16.37 16.17 1.09
CA VAL A 315 -15.92 16.38 -0.29
C VAL A 315 -16.71 15.51 -1.26
N LEU A 316 -16.80 14.21 -0.99
CA LEU A 316 -17.41 13.27 -1.94
C LEU A 316 -18.92 13.43 -2.06
N LYS A 317 -19.64 13.67 -0.95
CA LYS A 317 -21.09 13.90 -0.94
C LYS A 317 -21.48 15.19 -1.67
N LYS A 318 -20.70 16.26 -1.55
CA LYS A 318 -20.93 17.51 -2.29
C LYS A 318 -21.05 17.25 -3.79
N PHE A 319 -20.35 16.29 -4.33
CA PHE A 319 -20.31 15.96 -5.76
C PHE A 319 -21.07 14.67 -6.11
N LYS A 320 -21.86 14.14 -5.18
CA LYS A 320 -22.71 12.95 -5.38
C LYS A 320 -21.92 11.73 -5.86
N ILE A 321 -20.76 11.47 -5.24
CA ILE A 321 -19.97 10.26 -5.48
C ILE A 321 -20.64 9.07 -4.82
N PHE A 322 -21.25 9.28 -3.65
CA PHE A 322 -22.09 8.32 -2.91
C PHE A 322 -23.42 8.96 -2.53
#